data_89c7d199f3cd928d24b3df43476e2fd6
#
_entry.id   89c7d199f3cd928d24b3df43476e2fd6
#
_cell.length_a   1.000
_cell.length_b   1.000
_cell.length_c   1.000
_cell.angle_alpha   90.00
_cell.angle_beta   90.00
_cell.angle_gamma   90.00
#
_symmetry.space_group_name_H-M   'P 1'
#
loop_
_entity.id
_entity.type
_entity.pdbx_description
1 polymer ?
#
loop_
_entity_poly.entity_id
_entity_poly.type
_entity_poly.pdbx_seq_one_letter_code
_entity_poly.pdbx_strand_id
1 'polypeptide(L)'
;MDQAEGLRRLQRRATKVITVASGKGGVGKTNVVANLAISLARTGSRVMVFDADLGLGNIDILLGLTPRHNISHVLSGEKTLQQVLVRGPQGIWVLPAASGVSAMAELDARSRSRLIDAVSAVDLQLDFLLVDCAAGIAGDVLTFSRAAQDLIVVLSNEPASVADAYALIKVLSKQYGQRRFHLLPNMVRDAREGQALFAKIAGVSDRYLDVSLDLAGSVPLDPALRAAVRAQRAVVESAPESASARAFDLLAERVRTWPVPSGPGGQLEFFMSQWLQADAEAPSA
;
A
#
# COMPACT_ATOMS: atom_id res chain seq x y z
N MET A 1 -3.67 -28.98 20.85
CA MET A 1 -3.34 -27.55 20.61
C MET A 1 -2.14 -27.23 21.46
N ASP A 2 -1.03 -26.91 20.82
CA ASP A 2 0.26 -26.71 21.48
C ASP A 2 0.28 -25.34 22.19
N GLN A 3 0.46 -25.33 23.52
CA GLN A 3 0.58 -24.12 24.34
C GLN A 3 1.73 -23.20 23.86
N ALA A 4 2.76 -23.77 23.24
CA ALA A 4 3.85 -23.04 22.64
C ALA A 4 3.42 -22.22 21.41
N GLU A 5 2.44 -22.68 20.66
CA GLU A 5 1.86 -21.96 19.50
C GLU A 5 1.01 -20.77 19.95
N GLY A 6 0.26 -20.91 21.06
CA GLY A 6 -0.47 -19.81 21.69
C GLY A 6 0.45 -18.71 22.22
N LEU A 7 1.57 -19.09 22.86
CA LEU A 7 2.59 -18.15 23.36
C LEU A 7 3.34 -17.44 22.20
N ARG A 8 3.65 -18.14 21.12
CA ARG A 8 4.24 -17.53 19.91
C ARG A 8 3.32 -16.53 19.25
N ARG A 9 1.99 -16.78 19.23
CA ARG A 9 0.97 -15.81 18.72
C ARG A 9 0.89 -14.55 19.59
N LEU A 10 1.03 -14.66 20.90
CA LEU A 10 1.03 -13.53 21.84
C LEU A 10 2.29 -12.65 21.73
N GLN A 11 3.41 -13.20 21.24
CA GLN A 11 4.67 -12.47 21.02
C GLN A 11 4.82 -11.86 19.63
N ARG A 12 3.92 -12.15 18.67
CA ARG A 12 3.95 -11.52 17.35
C ARG A 12 3.61 -10.04 17.50
N ARG A 13 4.58 -9.16 17.19
CA ARG A 13 4.30 -7.73 17.03
C ARG A 13 3.25 -7.58 15.94
N ALA A 14 2.21 -6.77 16.20
CA ALA A 14 1.20 -6.47 15.19
C ALA A 14 1.86 -5.81 13.98
N THR A 15 1.65 -6.37 12.79
CA THR A 15 2.10 -5.79 11.53
C THR A 15 1.20 -4.60 11.18
N LYS A 16 1.78 -3.44 10.93
CA LYS A 16 1.02 -2.30 10.42
C LYS A 16 0.80 -2.43 8.92
N VAL A 17 -0.47 -2.52 8.51
CA VAL A 17 -0.86 -2.59 7.10
C VAL A 17 -1.29 -1.22 6.61
N ILE A 18 -0.61 -0.74 5.56
CA ILE A 18 -0.87 0.57 4.96
C ILE A 18 -1.13 0.37 3.48
N THR A 19 -2.32 0.76 3.03
CA THR A 19 -2.64 0.81 1.61
C THR A 19 -2.34 2.19 1.06
N VAL A 20 -1.69 2.22 -0.10
CA VAL A 20 -1.45 3.44 -0.87
C VAL A 20 -2.35 3.40 -2.10
N ALA A 21 -3.29 4.32 -2.17
CA ALA A 21 -4.29 4.40 -3.24
C ALA A 21 -4.32 5.80 -3.88
N SER A 22 -4.96 5.91 -5.02
CA SER A 22 -5.25 7.19 -5.67
C SER A 22 -6.49 7.09 -6.55
N GLY A 23 -7.22 8.17 -6.68
CA GLY A 23 -8.35 8.24 -7.61
C GLY A 23 -7.92 8.24 -9.09
N LYS A 24 -6.68 8.67 -9.40
CA LYS A 24 -6.16 8.81 -10.77
C LYS A 24 -4.84 8.07 -10.97
N GLY A 25 -4.64 7.51 -12.17
CA GLY A 25 -3.36 6.94 -12.59
C GLY A 25 -2.27 8.02 -12.80
N GLY A 26 -1.00 7.62 -12.70
CA GLY A 26 0.14 8.49 -12.97
C GLY A 26 0.51 9.50 -11.88
N VAL A 27 -0.18 9.51 -10.74
CA VAL A 27 0.14 10.40 -9.59
C VAL A 27 1.34 9.95 -8.77
N GLY A 28 1.97 8.82 -9.12
CA GLY A 28 3.22 8.33 -8.52
C GLY A 28 3.06 7.42 -7.31
N LYS A 29 1.94 6.70 -7.16
CA LYS A 29 1.72 5.74 -6.06
C LYS A 29 2.88 4.76 -5.87
N THR A 30 3.23 4.01 -6.92
CA THR A 30 4.30 3.00 -6.88
C THR A 30 5.64 3.56 -6.42
N ASN A 31 5.97 4.80 -6.85
CA ASN A 31 7.15 5.51 -6.35
C ASN A 31 7.04 5.83 -4.85
N VAL A 32 5.86 6.23 -4.39
CA VAL A 32 5.62 6.47 -2.96
C VAL A 32 5.82 5.18 -2.17
N VAL A 33 5.21 4.07 -2.61
CA VAL A 33 5.32 2.77 -1.94
C VAL A 33 6.76 2.30 -1.88
N ALA A 34 7.47 2.30 -3.01
CA ALA A 34 8.85 1.81 -3.09
C ALA A 34 9.80 2.62 -2.20
N ASN A 35 9.75 3.95 -2.30
CA ASN A 35 10.64 4.80 -1.51
C ASN A 35 10.28 4.79 -0.02
N LEU A 36 8.99 4.79 0.34
CA LEU A 36 8.56 4.65 1.73
C LEU A 36 9.01 3.31 2.33
N ALA A 37 8.88 2.20 1.58
CA ALA A 37 9.31 0.88 2.02
C ALA A 37 10.80 0.86 2.36
N ILE A 38 11.62 1.41 1.47
CA ILE A 38 13.08 1.47 1.63
C ILE A 38 13.47 2.41 2.77
N SER A 39 12.82 3.58 2.89
CA SER A 39 13.06 4.50 4.02
C SER A 39 12.72 3.86 5.36
N LEU A 40 11.60 3.13 5.46
CA LEU A 40 11.24 2.36 6.65
C LEU A 40 12.28 1.26 6.95
N ALA A 41 12.73 0.52 5.93
CA ALA A 41 13.74 -0.53 6.11
C ALA A 41 15.09 0.03 6.58
N ARG A 42 15.50 1.20 6.09
CA ARG A 42 16.71 1.91 6.54
C ARG A 42 16.68 2.26 8.04
N THR A 43 15.51 2.39 8.63
CA THR A 43 15.35 2.60 10.08
C THR A 43 15.34 1.29 10.89
N GLY A 44 15.61 0.15 10.25
CA GLY A 44 15.63 -1.17 10.88
C GLY A 44 14.27 -1.86 10.93
N SER A 45 13.24 -1.33 10.29
CA SER A 45 11.92 -1.96 10.20
C SER A 45 11.93 -3.10 9.18
N ARG A 46 11.20 -4.18 9.47
CA ARG A 46 10.99 -5.30 8.54
C ARG A 46 9.76 -5.00 7.69
N VAL A 47 9.97 -4.77 6.42
CA VAL A 47 8.95 -4.27 5.50
C VAL A 47 8.68 -5.28 4.40
N MET A 48 7.39 -5.49 4.11
CA MET A 48 6.94 -6.17 2.91
C MET A 48 6.13 -5.20 2.05
N VAL A 49 6.32 -5.27 0.76
CA VAL A 49 5.52 -4.59 -0.24
C VAL A 49 4.71 -5.63 -1.00
N PHE A 50 3.42 -5.41 -1.10
CA PHE A 50 2.52 -6.18 -1.95
C PHE A 50 2.10 -5.31 -3.13
N ASP A 51 2.50 -5.72 -4.33
CA ASP A 51 2.03 -5.13 -5.58
C ASP A 51 0.64 -5.68 -5.89
N ALA A 52 -0.37 -4.88 -5.57
CA ALA A 52 -1.78 -5.19 -5.75
C ALA A 52 -2.39 -4.51 -7.00
N ASP A 53 -1.57 -3.91 -7.86
CA ASP A 53 -1.96 -3.53 -9.22
C ASP A 53 -1.89 -4.76 -10.13
N LEU A 54 -2.93 -5.59 -10.04
CA LEU A 54 -2.97 -6.91 -10.66
C LEU A 54 -2.95 -6.88 -12.19
N GLY A 55 -3.23 -5.72 -12.79
CA GLY A 55 -3.21 -5.53 -14.24
C GLY A 55 -1.89 -4.99 -14.77
N LEU A 56 -1.26 -4.11 -14.05
CA LEU A 56 -0.10 -3.32 -14.47
C LEU A 56 0.95 -3.17 -13.37
N GLY A 57 1.12 -4.19 -12.52
CA GLY A 57 2.14 -4.18 -11.46
C GLY A 57 3.51 -3.78 -11.99
N ASN A 58 4.14 -2.83 -11.33
CA ASN A 58 5.35 -2.17 -11.80
C ASN A 58 6.43 -2.01 -10.72
N ILE A 59 6.20 -2.49 -9.51
CA ILE A 59 7.14 -2.25 -8.42
C ILE A 59 8.46 -2.99 -8.62
N ASP A 60 8.41 -4.17 -9.21
CA ASP A 60 9.57 -4.96 -9.60
C ASP A 60 10.41 -4.23 -10.66
N ILE A 61 9.76 -3.68 -11.68
CA ILE A 61 10.42 -2.88 -12.72
C ILE A 61 11.08 -1.63 -12.11
N LEU A 62 10.35 -0.93 -11.24
CA LEU A 62 10.84 0.29 -10.60
C LEU A 62 12.07 0.02 -9.72
N LEU A 63 12.15 -1.16 -9.11
CA LEU A 63 13.26 -1.56 -8.24
C LEU A 63 14.33 -2.42 -8.94
N GLY A 64 14.21 -2.62 -10.27
CA GLY A 64 15.16 -3.43 -11.06
C GLY A 64 15.15 -4.90 -10.65
N LEU A 65 14.02 -5.43 -10.17
CA LEU A 65 13.86 -6.82 -9.76
C LEU A 65 13.36 -7.65 -10.93
N THR A 66 13.72 -8.94 -10.93
CA THR A 66 13.29 -9.91 -11.95
C THR A 66 12.64 -11.12 -11.28
N PRO A 67 11.38 -11.01 -10.80
CA PRO A 67 10.69 -12.11 -10.17
C PRO A 67 10.46 -13.26 -11.16
N ARG A 68 10.75 -14.51 -10.74
CA ARG A 68 10.43 -15.71 -11.52
C ARG A 68 9.01 -16.19 -11.32
N HIS A 69 8.43 -15.85 -10.19
CA HIS A 69 7.11 -16.26 -9.75
C HIS A 69 6.36 -15.06 -9.16
N ASN A 70 5.05 -15.12 -9.18
CA ASN A 70 4.17 -14.09 -8.66
C ASN A 70 3.02 -14.73 -7.86
N ILE A 71 2.10 -13.92 -7.36
CA ILE A 71 1.00 -14.38 -6.50
C ILE A 71 0.13 -15.46 -7.17
N SER A 72 0.00 -15.50 -8.51
CA SER A 72 -0.80 -16.52 -9.19
C SER A 72 -0.29 -17.94 -8.96
N HIS A 73 1.03 -18.11 -8.83
CA HIS A 73 1.63 -19.42 -8.52
C HIS A 73 1.33 -19.87 -7.08
N VAL A 74 1.08 -18.93 -6.17
CA VAL A 74 0.60 -19.27 -4.81
C VAL A 74 -0.85 -19.72 -4.85
N LEU A 75 -1.68 -18.99 -5.59
CA LEU A 75 -3.10 -19.29 -5.73
C LEU A 75 -3.36 -20.63 -6.44
N SER A 76 -2.58 -20.94 -7.46
CA SER A 76 -2.64 -22.26 -8.14
C SER A 76 -2.09 -23.40 -7.27
N GLY A 77 -1.35 -23.07 -6.21
CA GLY A 77 -0.68 -24.06 -5.35
C GLY A 77 0.63 -24.60 -5.94
N GLU A 78 1.16 -24.01 -7.02
CA GLU A 78 2.43 -24.41 -7.64
C GLU A 78 3.64 -24.01 -6.80
N LYS A 79 3.52 -22.89 -6.08
CA LYS A 79 4.59 -22.33 -5.25
C LYS A 79 4.09 -21.93 -3.89
N THR A 80 4.96 -21.99 -2.90
CA THR A 80 4.72 -21.39 -1.59
C THR A 80 4.92 -19.87 -1.65
N LEU A 81 4.31 -19.13 -0.74
CA LEU A 81 4.51 -17.68 -0.65
C LEU A 81 6.01 -17.33 -0.50
N GLN A 82 6.75 -18.10 0.31
CA GLN A 82 8.18 -17.91 0.51
C GLN A 82 9.01 -18.07 -0.78
N GLN A 83 8.58 -18.93 -1.71
CA GLN A 83 9.23 -19.12 -3.01
C GLN A 83 8.92 -18.01 -4.01
N VAL A 84 7.84 -17.27 -3.79
CA VAL A 84 7.38 -16.17 -4.64
C VAL A 84 7.95 -14.83 -4.17
N LEU A 85 8.16 -14.67 -2.88
CA LEU A 85 8.71 -13.45 -2.32
C LEU A 85 10.12 -13.17 -2.85
N VAL A 86 10.35 -11.94 -3.31
CA VAL A 86 11.64 -11.46 -3.81
C VAL A 86 12.26 -10.49 -2.81
N ARG A 87 13.57 -10.60 -2.60
CA ARG A 87 14.33 -9.61 -1.82
C ARG A 87 14.61 -8.39 -2.68
N GLY A 88 14.16 -7.25 -2.19
CA GLY A 88 14.45 -5.93 -2.75
C GLY A 88 15.56 -5.19 -2.00
N PRO A 89 15.80 -3.93 -2.38
CA PRO A 89 16.76 -3.04 -1.73
C PRO A 89 16.52 -2.93 -0.22
N GLN A 90 17.58 -2.73 0.55
CA GLN A 90 17.56 -2.69 2.03
C GLN A 90 16.90 -3.90 2.71
N GLY A 91 16.78 -5.02 1.97
CA GLY A 91 16.23 -6.27 2.48
C GLY A 91 14.70 -6.27 2.61
N ILE A 92 13.97 -5.33 2.00
CA ILE A 92 12.51 -5.40 1.92
C ILE A 92 12.08 -6.69 1.22
N TRP A 93 10.92 -7.21 1.59
CA TRP A 93 10.28 -8.26 0.82
C TRP A 93 9.32 -7.64 -0.20
N VAL A 94 9.29 -8.18 -1.41
CA VAL A 94 8.35 -7.79 -2.45
C VAL A 94 7.54 -9.02 -2.85
N LEU A 95 6.21 -8.91 -2.79
CA LEU A 95 5.27 -9.87 -3.35
C LEU A 95 4.81 -9.31 -4.70
N PRO A 96 5.30 -9.88 -5.82
CA PRO A 96 5.01 -9.36 -7.16
C PRO A 96 3.55 -9.58 -7.56
N ALA A 97 2.99 -8.64 -8.32
CA ALA A 97 1.68 -8.75 -8.94
C ALA A 97 1.60 -9.93 -9.90
N ALA A 98 0.39 -10.43 -10.10
CA ALA A 98 0.09 -11.39 -11.14
C ALA A 98 -0.24 -10.66 -12.45
N SER A 99 0.78 -10.20 -13.18
CA SER A 99 0.57 -9.52 -14.46
C SER A 99 -0.23 -10.40 -15.44
N GLY A 100 -1.35 -9.89 -15.93
CA GLY A 100 -2.17 -10.56 -16.94
C GLY A 100 -3.17 -11.60 -16.41
N VAL A 101 -3.39 -11.70 -15.11
CA VAL A 101 -4.38 -12.62 -14.54
C VAL A 101 -5.60 -11.84 -14.08
N SER A 102 -6.65 -11.79 -14.90
CA SER A 102 -8.00 -11.34 -14.51
C SER A 102 -8.63 -12.21 -13.39
N ALA A 103 -7.93 -13.27 -12.99
CA ALA A 103 -8.40 -14.32 -12.10
C ALA A 103 -8.49 -13.92 -10.61
N MET A 104 -8.06 -12.72 -10.20
CA MET A 104 -8.19 -12.32 -8.79
C MET A 104 -9.62 -11.91 -8.44
N ALA A 105 -10.41 -11.46 -9.41
CA ALA A 105 -11.85 -11.19 -9.24
C ALA A 105 -12.70 -12.48 -9.13
N GLU A 106 -12.14 -13.63 -9.52
CA GLU A 106 -12.84 -14.92 -9.58
C GLU A 106 -12.23 -16.00 -8.68
N LEU A 107 -11.57 -15.59 -7.57
CA LEU A 107 -10.99 -16.56 -6.63
C LEU A 107 -12.06 -17.44 -6.01
N ASP A 108 -11.99 -18.74 -6.27
CA ASP A 108 -12.83 -19.72 -5.58
C ASP A 108 -12.47 -19.84 -4.09
N ALA A 109 -13.38 -20.39 -3.30
CA ALA A 109 -13.19 -20.53 -1.85
C ALA A 109 -11.92 -21.33 -1.50
N ARG A 110 -11.51 -22.27 -2.36
CA ARG A 110 -10.33 -23.11 -2.15
C ARG A 110 -9.02 -22.32 -2.36
N SER A 111 -8.97 -21.47 -3.37
CA SER A 111 -7.81 -20.58 -3.63
C SER A 111 -7.66 -19.53 -2.54
N ARG A 112 -8.79 -19.03 -2.02
CA ARG A 112 -8.81 -18.11 -0.87
C ARG A 112 -8.22 -18.76 0.39
N SER A 113 -8.67 -19.96 0.73
CA SER A 113 -8.14 -20.71 1.87
C SER A 113 -6.63 -20.95 1.73
N ARG A 114 -6.17 -21.38 0.55
CA ARG A 114 -4.75 -21.61 0.28
C ARG A 114 -3.89 -20.36 0.51
N LEU A 115 -4.39 -19.18 0.12
CA LEU A 115 -3.63 -17.94 0.30
C LEU A 115 -3.54 -17.55 1.77
N ILE A 116 -4.63 -17.71 2.54
CA ILE A 116 -4.61 -17.49 3.99
C ILE A 116 -3.63 -18.45 4.65
N ASP A 117 -3.69 -19.74 4.30
CA ASP A 117 -2.80 -20.76 4.84
C ASP A 117 -1.34 -20.48 4.47
N ALA A 118 -1.09 -20.05 3.22
CA ALA A 118 0.26 -19.70 2.75
C ALA A 118 0.84 -18.49 3.50
N VAL A 119 0.02 -17.46 3.76
CA VAL A 119 0.43 -16.28 4.53
C VAL A 119 0.68 -16.65 6.00
N SER A 120 -0.19 -17.50 6.56
CA SER A 120 -0.06 -17.98 7.94
C SER A 120 1.18 -18.85 8.15
N ALA A 121 1.57 -19.60 7.12
CA ALA A 121 2.74 -20.50 7.16
C ALA A 121 4.08 -19.76 7.04
N VAL A 122 4.08 -18.51 6.55
CA VAL A 122 5.31 -17.73 6.44
C VAL A 122 5.56 -16.98 7.74
N ASP A 123 6.59 -17.37 8.47
CA ASP A 123 7.04 -16.68 9.70
C ASP A 123 7.82 -15.39 9.35
N LEU A 124 7.17 -14.48 8.65
CA LEU A 124 7.68 -13.14 8.41
C LEU A 124 7.23 -12.25 9.58
N GLN A 125 8.13 -12.03 10.51
CA GLN A 125 7.88 -11.06 11.58
C GLN A 125 7.97 -9.64 10.98
N LEU A 126 6.91 -9.17 10.32
CA LEU A 126 6.87 -7.87 9.67
C LEU A 126 6.48 -6.78 10.67
N ASP A 127 7.10 -5.61 10.53
CA ASP A 127 6.67 -4.40 11.20
C ASP A 127 5.68 -3.63 10.31
N PHE A 128 5.88 -3.67 8.98
CA PHE A 128 5.01 -3.00 8.00
C PHE A 128 4.70 -3.90 6.80
N LEU A 129 3.44 -3.84 6.35
CA LEU A 129 3.00 -4.26 5.03
C LEU A 129 2.50 -3.02 4.27
N LEU A 130 3.14 -2.70 3.15
CA LEU A 130 2.68 -1.66 2.23
C LEU A 130 2.00 -2.31 1.03
N VAL A 131 0.81 -1.83 0.68
CA VAL A 131 0.02 -2.34 -0.44
C VAL A 131 -0.05 -1.27 -1.53
N ASP A 132 0.50 -1.55 -2.69
CA ASP A 132 0.42 -0.67 -3.87
C ASP A 132 -0.81 -1.06 -4.71
N CYS A 133 -1.88 -0.29 -4.61
CA CYS A 133 -3.12 -0.57 -5.35
C CYS A 133 -3.10 0.02 -6.76
N ALA A 134 -3.96 -0.50 -7.62
CA ALA A 134 -4.32 0.16 -8.87
C ALA A 134 -4.88 1.58 -8.63
N ALA A 135 -5.07 2.36 -9.69
CA ALA A 135 -5.71 3.67 -9.60
C ALA A 135 -7.24 3.56 -9.77
N GLY A 136 -7.97 4.52 -9.22
CA GLY A 136 -9.41 4.65 -9.41
C GLY A 136 -10.24 4.17 -8.23
N ILE A 137 -11.46 3.75 -8.52
CA ILE A 137 -12.47 3.28 -7.57
C ILE A 137 -12.97 1.87 -7.91
N ALA A 138 -12.16 1.08 -8.64
CA ALA A 138 -12.49 -0.30 -8.95
C ALA A 138 -12.53 -1.19 -7.68
N GLY A 139 -13.19 -2.34 -7.78
CA GLY A 139 -13.42 -3.24 -6.64
C GLY A 139 -12.16 -3.56 -5.85
N ASP A 140 -11.06 -3.88 -6.54
CA ASP A 140 -9.78 -4.22 -5.92
C ASP A 140 -9.23 -3.08 -5.05
N VAL A 141 -9.29 -1.81 -5.56
CA VAL A 141 -8.82 -0.64 -4.81
C VAL A 141 -9.63 -0.45 -3.53
N LEU A 142 -10.96 -0.61 -3.62
CA LEU A 142 -11.86 -0.48 -2.49
C LEU A 142 -11.62 -1.59 -1.47
N THR A 143 -11.43 -2.82 -1.94
CA THR A 143 -11.17 -3.99 -1.11
C THR A 143 -9.88 -3.87 -0.32
N PHE A 144 -8.75 -3.54 -0.97
CA PHE A 144 -7.48 -3.35 -0.28
C PHE A 144 -7.48 -2.15 0.66
N SER A 145 -8.19 -1.07 0.28
CA SER A 145 -8.32 0.12 1.13
C SER A 145 -9.09 -0.18 2.42
N ARG A 146 -10.11 -1.03 2.36
CA ARG A 146 -10.91 -1.46 3.53
C ARG A 146 -10.15 -2.41 4.46
N ALA A 147 -9.34 -3.28 3.88
CA ALA A 147 -8.59 -4.27 4.65
C ALA A 147 -7.41 -3.67 5.42
N ALA A 148 -6.92 -2.51 5.01
CA ALA A 148 -5.80 -1.82 5.66
C ALA A 148 -6.21 -1.06 6.92
N GLN A 149 -5.27 -0.87 7.82
CA GLN A 149 -5.45 -0.05 9.04
C GLN A 149 -5.32 1.43 8.73
N ASP A 150 -4.36 1.77 7.88
CA ASP A 150 -4.12 3.14 7.44
C ASP A 150 -4.18 3.21 5.90
N LEU A 151 -4.78 4.28 5.40
CA LEU A 151 -4.92 4.52 3.97
C LEU A 151 -4.26 5.84 3.60
N ILE A 152 -3.23 5.77 2.76
CA ILE A 152 -2.61 6.94 2.14
C ILE A 152 -3.26 7.18 0.78
N VAL A 153 -3.85 8.36 0.59
CA VAL A 153 -4.41 8.81 -0.68
C VAL A 153 -3.42 9.76 -1.35
N VAL A 154 -2.80 9.29 -2.44
CA VAL A 154 -1.86 10.10 -3.22
C VAL A 154 -2.60 10.91 -4.27
N LEU A 155 -2.25 12.18 -4.38
CA LEU A 155 -2.85 13.10 -5.35
C LEU A 155 -1.83 14.12 -5.85
N SER A 156 -2.06 14.65 -7.05
CA SER A 156 -1.29 15.75 -7.64
C SER A 156 -2.13 17.02 -7.76
N ASN A 157 -1.48 18.17 -7.98
CA ASN A 157 -2.18 19.45 -8.16
C ASN A 157 -2.80 19.60 -9.57
N GLU A 158 -3.40 18.53 -10.07
CA GLU A 158 -4.21 18.54 -11.28
C GLU A 158 -5.71 18.49 -10.91
N PRO A 159 -6.59 19.30 -11.53
CA PRO A 159 -8.01 19.32 -11.21
C PRO A 159 -8.66 17.95 -11.22
N ALA A 160 -8.35 17.10 -12.19
CA ALA A 160 -8.84 15.73 -12.28
C ALA A 160 -8.36 14.87 -11.11
N SER A 161 -7.07 14.95 -10.75
CA SER A 161 -6.53 14.19 -9.62
C SER A 161 -7.20 14.56 -8.29
N VAL A 162 -7.50 15.85 -8.08
CA VAL A 162 -8.22 16.33 -6.89
C VAL A 162 -9.65 15.81 -6.86
N ALA A 163 -10.37 15.87 -7.99
CA ALA A 163 -11.74 15.38 -8.10
C ALA A 163 -11.82 13.86 -7.86
N ASP A 164 -10.89 13.11 -8.48
CA ASP A 164 -10.85 11.65 -8.36
C ASP A 164 -10.43 11.20 -6.94
N ALA A 165 -9.51 11.92 -6.29
CA ALA A 165 -9.16 11.66 -4.89
C ALA A 165 -10.37 11.90 -3.96
N TYR A 166 -11.13 12.98 -4.16
CA TYR A 166 -12.36 13.22 -3.42
C TYR A 166 -13.41 12.12 -3.68
N ALA A 167 -13.57 11.69 -4.95
CA ALA A 167 -14.49 10.61 -5.30
C ALA A 167 -14.13 9.29 -4.57
N LEU A 168 -12.84 8.92 -4.53
CA LEU A 168 -12.36 7.76 -3.79
C LEU A 168 -12.69 7.87 -2.29
N ILE A 169 -12.38 9.00 -1.65
CA ILE A 169 -12.69 9.25 -0.23
C ILE A 169 -14.19 9.15 0.01
N LYS A 170 -15.01 9.77 -0.85
CA LYS A 170 -16.47 9.74 -0.75
C LYS A 170 -17.02 8.33 -0.84
N VAL A 171 -16.56 7.50 -1.79
CA VAL A 171 -17.01 6.12 -1.95
C VAL A 171 -16.64 5.30 -0.72
N LEU A 172 -15.38 5.35 -0.30
CA LEU A 172 -14.90 4.63 0.89
C LEU A 172 -15.62 5.04 2.18
N SER A 173 -15.90 6.35 2.34
CA SER A 173 -16.64 6.84 3.49
C SER A 173 -18.10 6.43 3.46
N LYS A 174 -18.82 6.70 2.36
CA LYS A 174 -20.28 6.52 2.29
C LYS A 174 -20.71 5.06 2.20
N GLN A 175 -19.97 4.25 1.43
CA GLN A 175 -20.35 2.85 1.20
C GLN A 175 -19.72 1.89 2.19
N TYR A 176 -18.53 2.21 2.72
CA TYR A 176 -17.76 1.29 3.53
C TYR A 176 -17.43 1.80 4.94
N GLY A 177 -17.88 3.01 5.31
CA GLY A 177 -17.72 3.56 6.66
C GLY A 177 -16.27 3.94 7.02
N GLN A 178 -15.36 4.05 6.03
CA GLN A 178 -13.99 4.50 6.28
C GLN A 178 -14.00 5.95 6.72
N ARG A 179 -13.41 6.25 7.90
CA ARG A 179 -13.48 7.57 8.49
C ARG A 179 -12.15 8.31 8.54
N ARG A 180 -11.03 7.62 8.37
CA ARG A 180 -9.71 8.23 8.46
C ARG A 180 -8.91 8.01 7.19
N PHE A 181 -8.33 9.11 6.69
CA PHE A 181 -7.52 9.11 5.48
C PHE A 181 -6.28 9.98 5.68
N HIS A 182 -5.14 9.53 5.17
CA HIS A 182 -3.90 10.29 5.13
C HIS A 182 -3.67 10.79 3.71
N LEU A 183 -3.72 12.10 3.49
CA LEU A 183 -3.48 12.69 2.18
C LEU A 183 -1.99 12.92 1.96
N LEU A 184 -1.49 12.51 0.80
CA LEU A 184 -0.12 12.75 0.38
C LEU A 184 -0.09 13.51 -0.96
N PRO A 185 -0.09 14.85 -0.95
CA PRO A 185 0.21 15.66 -2.11
C PRO A 185 1.56 15.27 -2.71
N ASN A 186 1.58 14.86 -3.99
CA ASN A 186 2.78 14.45 -4.71
C ASN A 186 3.02 15.35 -5.92
N MET A 187 4.28 15.46 -6.36
CA MET A 187 4.70 16.30 -7.47
C MET A 187 4.37 17.79 -7.26
N VAL A 188 4.39 18.25 -6.01
CA VAL A 188 4.15 19.66 -5.68
C VAL A 188 5.41 20.50 -5.86
N ARG A 189 5.26 21.81 -6.09
CA ARG A 189 6.39 22.73 -6.21
C ARG A 189 7.09 22.93 -4.88
N ASP A 190 6.29 23.05 -3.82
CA ASP A 190 6.76 23.31 -2.46
C ASP A 190 5.74 22.85 -1.40
N ALA A 191 6.11 22.98 -0.13
CA ALA A 191 5.24 22.59 0.99
C ALA A 191 3.96 23.43 1.08
N ARG A 192 3.97 24.69 0.62
CA ARG A 192 2.79 25.58 0.64
C ARG A 192 1.74 25.09 -0.35
N GLU A 193 2.18 24.66 -1.54
CA GLU A 193 1.27 24.05 -2.52
C GLU A 193 0.66 22.75 -1.98
N GLY A 194 1.47 21.91 -1.31
CA GLY A 194 0.98 20.70 -0.64
C GLY A 194 -0.10 20.97 0.41
N GLN A 195 0.13 21.98 1.26
CA GLN A 195 -0.85 22.42 2.25
C GLN A 195 -2.12 23.00 1.62
N ALA A 196 -1.99 23.80 0.55
CA ALA A 196 -3.15 24.37 -0.15
C ALA A 196 -3.99 23.25 -0.80
N LEU A 197 -3.35 22.24 -1.38
CA LEU A 197 -4.01 21.08 -1.97
C LEU A 197 -4.75 20.26 -0.92
N PHE A 198 -4.12 20.01 0.23
CA PHE A 198 -4.77 19.38 1.38
C PHE A 198 -6.00 20.18 1.84
N ALA A 199 -5.84 21.47 2.09
CA ALA A 199 -6.92 22.35 2.57
C ALA A 199 -8.12 22.37 1.61
N LYS A 200 -7.88 22.28 0.30
CA LYS A 200 -8.93 22.23 -0.71
C LYS A 200 -9.79 20.97 -0.57
N ILE A 201 -9.18 19.79 -0.38
CA ILE A 201 -9.93 18.54 -0.19
C ILE A 201 -10.60 18.53 1.19
N ALA A 202 -9.89 18.92 2.23
CA ALA A 202 -10.43 18.97 3.58
C ALA A 202 -11.69 19.85 3.64
N GLY A 203 -11.64 21.07 3.09
CA GLY A 203 -12.78 21.98 3.11
C GLY A 203 -14.02 21.48 2.36
N VAL A 204 -13.86 20.66 1.32
CA VAL A 204 -14.99 20.00 0.64
C VAL A 204 -15.47 18.79 1.46
N SER A 205 -14.55 18.01 2.00
CA SER A 205 -14.90 16.83 2.79
C SER A 205 -15.64 17.19 4.08
N ASP A 206 -15.22 18.22 4.80
CA ASP A 206 -15.87 18.71 6.03
C ASP A 206 -17.34 19.11 5.84
N ARG A 207 -17.70 19.51 4.62
CA ARG A 207 -19.09 19.91 4.30
C ARG A 207 -20.00 18.72 3.99
N TYR A 208 -19.47 17.63 3.47
CA TYR A 208 -20.31 16.57 2.88
C TYR A 208 -20.02 15.16 3.41
N LEU A 209 -18.92 14.98 4.13
CA LEU A 209 -18.46 13.69 4.62
C LEU A 209 -18.16 13.76 6.12
N ASP A 210 -18.41 12.66 6.83
CA ASP A 210 -18.00 12.49 8.23
C ASP A 210 -16.66 11.72 8.25
N VAL A 211 -15.57 12.43 7.95
CA VAL A 211 -14.22 11.85 7.84
C VAL A 211 -13.18 12.76 8.49
N SER A 212 -12.12 12.14 9.01
CA SER A 212 -10.90 12.81 9.44
C SER A 212 -9.85 12.70 8.35
N LEU A 213 -9.33 13.84 7.91
CA LEU A 213 -8.25 13.91 6.93
C LEU A 213 -6.98 14.42 7.60
N ASP A 214 -5.91 13.66 7.51
CA ASP A 214 -4.59 14.02 8.00
C ASP A 214 -3.63 14.28 6.83
N LEU A 215 -2.83 15.34 6.90
CA LEU A 215 -1.76 15.56 5.93
C LEU A 215 -0.56 14.66 6.28
N ALA A 216 -0.34 13.60 5.49
CA ALA A 216 0.79 12.69 5.71
C ALA A 216 2.17 13.32 5.43
N GLY A 217 2.19 14.35 4.61
CA GLY A 217 3.36 15.07 4.13
C GLY A 217 3.13 15.53 2.71
N SER A 218 4.19 15.96 2.03
CA SER A 218 4.15 16.24 0.60
C SER A 218 5.47 15.87 -0.06
N VAL A 219 5.41 15.37 -1.29
CA VAL A 219 6.60 15.01 -2.07
C VAL A 219 6.78 16.03 -3.20
N PRO A 220 7.91 16.72 -3.26
CA PRO A 220 8.15 17.73 -4.30
C PRO A 220 8.36 17.07 -5.67
N LEU A 221 8.07 17.84 -6.72
CA LEU A 221 8.47 17.52 -8.08
C LEU A 221 10.00 17.64 -8.17
N ASP A 222 10.66 16.49 -8.35
CA ASP A 222 12.12 16.39 -8.24
C ASP A 222 12.73 15.70 -9.48
N PRO A 223 13.65 16.36 -10.20
CA PRO A 223 14.36 15.72 -11.29
C PRO A 223 15.18 14.49 -10.87
N ALA A 224 15.68 14.48 -9.62
CA ALA A 224 16.42 13.33 -9.08
C ALA A 224 15.52 12.08 -9.00
N LEU A 225 14.24 12.22 -8.57
CA LEU A 225 13.29 11.13 -8.57
C LEU A 225 13.05 10.60 -9.98
N ARG A 226 12.90 11.46 -10.98
CA ARG A 226 12.74 11.04 -12.38
C ARG A 226 13.97 10.30 -12.93
N ALA A 227 15.17 10.76 -12.56
CA ALA A 227 16.41 10.08 -12.93
C ALA A 227 16.53 8.71 -12.27
N ALA A 228 16.17 8.60 -11.00
CA ALA A 228 16.13 7.34 -10.25
C ALA A 228 15.19 6.31 -10.89
N VAL A 229 13.97 6.73 -11.27
CA VAL A 229 12.99 5.89 -11.98
C VAL A 229 13.55 5.33 -13.29
N ARG A 230 14.21 6.18 -14.10
CA ARG A 230 14.86 5.73 -15.36
C ARG A 230 15.98 4.74 -15.11
N ALA A 231 16.67 4.87 -13.97
CA ALA A 231 17.74 3.96 -13.56
C ALA A 231 17.20 2.71 -12.84
N GLN A 232 15.87 2.54 -12.73
CA GLN A 232 15.22 1.45 -11.99
C GLN A 232 15.74 1.32 -10.55
N ARG A 233 15.85 2.45 -9.87
CA ARG A 233 16.32 2.55 -8.49
C ARG A 233 15.46 3.52 -7.69
N ALA A 234 15.31 3.25 -6.40
CA ALA A 234 14.67 4.20 -5.51
C ALA A 234 15.51 5.47 -5.33
N VAL A 235 14.85 6.65 -5.26
CA VAL A 235 15.57 7.92 -5.09
C VAL A 235 16.23 8.02 -3.72
N VAL A 236 15.64 7.41 -2.68
CA VAL A 236 16.22 7.39 -1.32
C VAL A 236 17.55 6.65 -1.26
N GLU A 237 17.88 5.83 -2.26
CA GLU A 237 19.20 5.18 -2.37
C GLU A 237 20.11 5.87 -3.38
N SER A 238 19.57 6.27 -4.54
CA SER A 238 20.37 6.81 -5.64
C SER A 238 20.73 8.30 -5.46
N ALA A 239 19.88 9.05 -4.75
CA ALA A 239 20.09 10.47 -4.47
C ALA A 239 19.52 10.84 -3.08
N PRO A 240 20.09 10.33 -1.97
CA PRO A 240 19.53 10.47 -0.62
C PRO A 240 19.40 11.92 -0.15
N GLU A 241 20.24 12.82 -0.68
CA GLU A 241 20.20 14.25 -0.36
C GLU A 241 19.19 15.05 -1.19
N SER A 242 18.47 14.40 -2.11
CA SER A 242 17.46 15.07 -2.94
C SER A 242 16.23 15.49 -2.12
N ALA A 243 15.49 16.46 -2.62
CA ALA A 243 14.30 16.96 -1.93
C ALA A 243 13.20 15.87 -1.78
N SER A 244 13.03 15.02 -2.80
CA SER A 244 12.09 13.92 -2.74
C SER A 244 12.54 12.80 -1.80
N ALA A 245 13.84 12.47 -1.76
CA ALA A 245 14.36 11.46 -0.82
C ALA A 245 14.12 11.89 0.64
N ARG A 246 14.46 13.14 0.97
CA ARG A 246 14.17 13.69 2.31
C ARG A 246 12.67 13.68 2.64
N ALA A 247 11.82 13.97 1.67
CA ALA A 247 10.37 13.90 1.87
C ALA A 247 9.88 12.48 2.19
N PHE A 248 10.43 11.45 1.54
CA PHE A 248 10.12 10.05 1.85
C PHE A 248 10.67 9.61 3.22
N ASP A 249 11.87 10.06 3.61
CA ASP A 249 12.42 9.77 4.94
C ASP A 249 11.53 10.40 6.04
N LEU A 250 11.10 11.66 5.88
CA LEU A 250 10.15 12.31 6.79
C LEU A 250 8.78 11.61 6.82
N LEU A 251 8.30 11.13 5.69
CA LEU A 251 7.08 10.34 5.63
C LEU A 251 7.24 9.04 6.43
N ALA A 252 8.36 8.34 6.27
CA ALA A 252 8.66 7.12 7.01
C ALA A 252 8.70 7.35 8.52
N GLU A 253 9.36 8.43 8.98
CA GLU A 253 9.37 8.82 10.39
C GLU A 253 7.94 9.03 10.92
N ARG A 254 7.11 9.75 10.17
CA ARG A 254 5.71 10.01 10.54
C ARG A 254 4.88 8.73 10.59
N VAL A 255 5.00 7.86 9.58
CA VAL A 255 4.29 6.58 9.51
C VAL A 255 4.62 5.66 10.70
N ARG A 256 5.86 5.70 11.19
CA ARG A 256 6.28 4.94 12.38
C ARG A 256 5.58 5.40 13.65
N THR A 257 5.16 6.64 13.74
CA THR A 257 4.45 7.18 14.92
C THR A 257 2.94 6.96 14.88
N TRP A 258 2.37 6.53 13.76
CA TRP A 258 0.95 6.24 13.69
C TRP A 258 0.59 5.12 14.68
N PRO A 259 -0.58 5.18 15.32
CA PRO A 259 -0.98 4.18 16.27
C PRO A 259 -1.05 2.79 15.62
N VAL A 260 -0.60 1.78 16.34
CA VAL A 260 -0.81 0.38 15.95
C VAL A 260 -2.07 -0.09 16.66
N PRO A 261 -3.10 -0.57 15.96
CA PRO A 261 -4.31 -1.06 16.60
C PRO A 261 -4.02 -2.22 17.55
N SER A 262 -4.55 -2.14 18.77
CA SER A 262 -4.54 -3.24 19.72
C SER A 262 -5.70 -4.19 19.37
N GLY A 263 -5.45 -5.19 18.50
CA GLY A 263 -6.49 -6.14 18.11
C GLY A 263 -6.08 -7.01 16.93
N PRO A 264 -6.95 -7.96 16.51
CA PRO A 264 -6.65 -8.87 15.40
C PRO A 264 -6.43 -8.16 14.05
N GLY A 265 -6.90 -6.92 13.89
CA GLY A 265 -6.74 -6.10 12.67
C GLY A 265 -5.30 -5.72 12.31
N GLY A 266 -4.31 -6.05 13.14
CA GLY A 266 -2.89 -5.81 12.88
C GLY A 266 -2.11 -7.03 12.39
N GLN A 267 -2.79 -8.10 12.01
CA GLN A 267 -2.13 -9.31 11.52
C GLN A 267 -2.25 -9.39 10.00
N LEU A 268 -1.17 -9.81 9.35
CA LEU A 268 -1.16 -10.05 7.90
C LEU A 268 -2.27 -11.03 7.48
N GLU A 269 -2.49 -12.07 8.29
CA GLU A 269 -3.58 -13.03 8.13
C GLU A 269 -4.96 -12.38 8.14
N PHE A 270 -5.19 -11.42 9.04
CA PHE A 270 -6.45 -10.68 9.10
C PHE A 270 -6.66 -9.81 7.86
N PHE A 271 -5.62 -9.10 7.41
CA PHE A 271 -5.66 -8.33 6.18
C PHE A 271 -6.01 -9.21 4.98
N MET A 272 -5.34 -10.34 4.81
CA MET A 272 -5.61 -11.28 3.74
C MET A 272 -7.01 -11.87 3.83
N SER A 273 -7.49 -12.20 5.04
CA SER A 273 -8.87 -12.68 5.25
C SER A 273 -9.91 -11.63 4.88
N GLN A 274 -9.72 -10.38 5.28
CA GLN A 274 -10.63 -9.28 4.94
C GLN A 274 -10.64 -9.00 3.43
N TRP A 275 -9.49 -9.03 2.79
CA TRP A 275 -9.39 -8.90 1.35
C TRP A 275 -10.20 -9.97 0.62
N LEU A 276 -10.04 -11.24 0.99
CA LEU A 276 -10.72 -12.36 0.35
C LEU A 276 -12.23 -12.43 0.63
N GLN A 277 -12.69 -11.89 1.76
CA GLN A 277 -14.13 -11.82 2.09
C GLN A 277 -14.85 -10.67 1.37
N ALA A 278 -14.19 -9.55 1.20
CA ALA A 278 -14.80 -8.36 0.58
C ALA A 278 -15.20 -8.61 -0.89
N ASP A 279 -14.46 -9.45 -1.62
CA ASP A 279 -14.81 -9.84 -2.99
C ASP A 279 -16.07 -10.75 -3.05
N ALA A 280 -16.41 -11.43 -1.96
CA ALA A 280 -17.62 -12.26 -1.90
C ALA A 280 -18.90 -11.43 -1.64
N GLU A 281 -18.77 -10.21 -1.12
CA GLU A 281 -19.86 -9.29 -0.79
C GLU A 281 -20.07 -8.18 -1.80
N ALA A 282 -19.27 -8.13 -2.87
CA ALA A 282 -19.46 -7.14 -3.95
C ALA A 282 -20.83 -7.36 -4.58
N PRO A 283 -21.76 -6.37 -4.57
CA PRO A 283 -23.04 -6.52 -5.22
C PRO A 283 -22.81 -6.73 -6.72
N SER A 284 -23.38 -7.81 -7.26
CA SER A 284 -23.48 -8.03 -8.70
C SER A 284 -24.13 -6.80 -9.34
N ALA A 285 -23.39 -6.10 -10.18
CA ALA A 285 -23.82 -4.92 -10.93
C ALA A 285 -24.95 -5.23 -11.89
#